data_5e228c39573992808612028fb5851dd3
#
_entry.id   5e228c39573992808612028fb5851dd3
#
_cell.length_a   1.000
_cell.length_b   1.000
_cell.length_c   1.000
_cell.angle_alpha   90.00
_cell.angle_beta   90.00
_cell.angle_gamma   90.00
#
_symmetry.space_group_name_H-M   'P 1'
#
loop_
_entity.id
_entity.type
_entity.pdbx_description
1 polymer ?
#
loop_
_entity_poly.entity_id
_entity_poly.type
_entity_poly.pdbx_seq_one_letter_code
_entity_poly.pdbx_strand_id
1 'polypeptide(L)'
;MMENIARESHEKGGFNGAWLYAEKGEIVSKGVLGFRDPEGTLPITEDTVFQLASVSKQFTATAVMLLVREGKLSLEDEITKFFPEIPYPGVTIRHLLNHTSGIPDYFDDVDWFIRSWKEEKRVPGNDEILRFLCETEAKPYFAPGEGFEYSNTGYNLLALLVERLSGMPYEAFLQKNIFEPSGMTSTRCCHIRRDGIPFENYAQATVLENN
;
A
#
# COMPACT_ATOMS: atom_id res chain seq x y z
N MET A 1 5.41 28.06 -12.46
CA MET A 1 5.18 28.05 -10.99
C MET A 1 5.62 26.75 -10.36
N MET A 2 5.05 25.60 -10.73
CA MET A 2 5.43 24.28 -10.14
C MET A 2 6.91 23.93 -10.36
N GLU A 3 7.44 24.16 -11.56
CA GLU A 3 8.84 23.90 -11.86
C GLU A 3 9.80 24.71 -10.95
N ASN A 4 9.51 25.98 -10.70
CA ASN A 4 10.32 26.79 -9.81
C ASN A 4 10.28 26.28 -8.36
N ILE A 5 9.11 25.85 -7.88
CA ILE A 5 8.96 25.26 -6.55
C ILE A 5 9.79 23.97 -6.44
N ALA A 6 9.70 23.10 -7.46
CA ALA A 6 10.46 21.86 -7.48
C ALA A 6 11.99 22.11 -7.51
N ARG A 7 12.45 23.07 -8.32
CA ARG A 7 13.88 23.47 -8.38
C ARG A 7 14.38 24.06 -7.06
N GLU A 8 13.66 25.03 -6.50
CA GLU A 8 14.02 25.62 -5.21
C GLU A 8 14.05 24.58 -4.08
N SER A 9 13.10 23.64 -4.08
CA SER A 9 13.08 22.54 -3.11
C SER A 9 14.25 21.58 -3.33
N HIS A 10 14.58 21.25 -4.58
CA HIS A 10 15.71 20.39 -4.92
C HIS A 10 17.04 21.01 -4.48
N GLU A 11 17.27 22.29 -4.78
CA GLU A 11 18.48 23.02 -4.36
C GLU A 11 18.67 23.05 -2.84
N LYS A 12 17.58 23.00 -2.08
CA LYS A 12 17.59 22.90 -0.60
C LYS A 12 17.65 21.43 -0.09
N GLY A 13 17.80 20.45 -0.97
CA GLY A 13 17.81 19.03 -0.62
C GLY A 13 16.44 18.45 -0.24
N GLY A 14 15.35 19.19 -0.44
CA GLY A 14 14.00 18.78 -0.05
C GLY A 14 13.21 18.02 -1.12
N PHE A 15 13.68 17.98 -2.37
CA PHE A 15 13.00 17.30 -3.46
C PHE A 15 13.96 16.53 -4.36
N ASN A 16 13.66 15.25 -4.56
CA ASN A 16 14.35 14.36 -5.50
C ASN A 16 13.30 13.40 -6.07
N GLY A 17 12.85 13.60 -7.30
CA GLY A 17 11.73 12.84 -7.84
C GLY A 17 11.14 13.41 -9.12
N ALA A 18 9.90 13.01 -9.39
CA ALA A 18 9.09 13.47 -10.51
C ALA A 18 7.86 14.24 -10.02
N TRP A 19 7.40 15.21 -10.77
CA TRP A 19 6.14 15.89 -10.52
C TRP A 19 5.25 15.93 -11.77
N LEU A 20 3.96 15.95 -11.52
CA LEU A 20 2.94 16.21 -12.52
C LEU A 20 1.84 17.05 -11.86
N TYR A 21 1.50 18.15 -12.48
CA TYR A 21 0.34 18.96 -12.12
C TYR A 21 -0.61 19.05 -13.30
N ALA A 22 -1.86 18.68 -13.07
CA ALA A 22 -2.92 18.76 -14.06
C ALA A 22 -4.09 19.59 -13.52
N GLU A 23 -4.74 20.33 -14.41
CA GLU A 23 -5.92 21.12 -14.11
C GLU A 23 -7.00 20.82 -15.15
N LYS A 24 -8.23 20.49 -14.68
CA LYS A 24 -9.37 20.12 -15.54
C LYS A 24 -9.06 19.00 -16.58
N GLY A 25 -8.18 18.06 -16.21
CA GLY A 25 -7.77 16.96 -17.07
C GLY A 25 -6.59 17.26 -17.99
N GLU A 26 -6.10 18.49 -18.07
CA GLU A 26 -4.97 18.90 -18.89
C GLU A 26 -3.69 19.00 -18.06
N ILE A 27 -2.58 18.45 -18.58
CA ILE A 27 -1.27 18.55 -17.93
C ILE A 27 -0.75 19.98 -18.08
N VAL A 28 -0.65 20.72 -16.98
CA VAL A 28 -0.13 22.08 -16.90
C VAL A 28 1.36 22.12 -16.70
N SER A 29 1.92 21.19 -15.90
CA SER A 29 3.35 21.10 -15.62
C SER A 29 3.73 19.68 -15.25
N LYS A 30 4.84 19.21 -15.79
CA LYS A 30 5.50 17.96 -15.37
C LYS A 30 7.01 18.12 -15.47
N GLY A 31 7.73 17.28 -14.75
CA GLY A 31 9.18 17.22 -14.87
C GLY A 31 9.80 16.26 -13.86
N VAL A 32 11.12 16.22 -13.90
CA VAL A 32 11.94 15.36 -13.05
C VAL A 32 13.16 16.14 -12.56
N LEU A 33 13.62 15.84 -11.34
CA LEU A 33 14.83 16.39 -10.76
C LEU A 33 15.52 15.36 -9.89
N GLY A 34 16.86 15.37 -9.94
CA GLY A 34 17.74 14.59 -9.08
C GLY A 34 18.09 13.21 -9.63
N PHE A 35 18.44 12.31 -8.73
CA PHE A 35 19.04 11.03 -9.05
C PHE A 35 18.26 9.88 -8.40
N ARG A 36 18.24 8.72 -9.08
CA ARG A 36 17.54 7.52 -8.62
C ARG A 36 18.43 6.56 -7.80
N ASP A 37 19.71 6.88 -7.65
CA ASP A 37 20.70 6.12 -6.89
C ASP A 37 21.30 6.98 -5.76
N PRO A 38 21.75 6.36 -4.67
CA PRO A 38 22.38 7.07 -3.55
C PRO A 38 23.65 7.81 -3.92
N GLU A 39 24.39 7.30 -4.91
CA GLU A 39 25.65 7.84 -5.38
C GLU A 39 25.50 9.12 -6.22
N GLY A 40 24.27 9.45 -6.63
CA GLY A 40 23.97 10.63 -7.44
C GLY A 40 24.52 10.55 -8.87
N THR A 41 24.59 9.37 -9.44
CA THR A 41 25.18 9.12 -10.77
C THR A 41 24.14 8.83 -11.86
N LEU A 42 22.97 8.30 -11.48
CA LEU A 42 21.91 7.89 -12.38
C LEU A 42 20.71 8.86 -12.26
N PRO A 43 20.51 9.75 -13.24
CA PRO A 43 19.45 10.75 -13.15
C PRO A 43 18.05 10.10 -13.16
N ILE A 44 17.10 10.74 -12.49
CA ILE A 44 15.69 10.44 -12.60
C ILE A 44 15.20 10.83 -14.00
N THR A 45 14.40 9.99 -14.61
CA THR A 45 13.73 10.22 -15.90
C THR A 45 12.22 10.14 -15.75
N GLU A 46 11.48 10.52 -16.79
CA GLU A 46 10.00 10.38 -16.79
C GLU A 46 9.55 8.90 -16.69
N ASP A 47 10.42 7.95 -17.06
CA ASP A 47 10.17 6.52 -16.99
C ASP A 47 10.71 5.87 -15.70
N THR A 48 11.23 6.67 -14.76
CA THR A 48 11.73 6.13 -13.50
C THR A 48 10.58 5.56 -12.66
N VAL A 49 10.78 4.33 -12.18
CA VAL A 49 9.80 3.62 -11.36
C VAL A 49 10.04 3.92 -9.88
N PHE A 50 8.98 4.30 -9.18
CA PHE A 50 8.99 4.63 -7.76
C PHE A 50 8.16 3.62 -6.96
N GLN A 51 8.64 3.30 -5.76
CA GLN A 51 7.83 2.58 -4.78
C GLN A 51 6.81 3.54 -4.14
N LEU A 52 5.53 3.21 -4.28
CA LEU A 52 4.44 4.10 -3.88
C LEU A 52 4.13 4.07 -2.38
N ALA A 53 4.66 3.09 -1.63
CA ALA A 53 4.36 2.91 -0.22
C ALA A 53 2.83 3.00 0.05
N SER A 54 2.40 3.81 1.01
CA SER A 54 0.98 3.93 1.39
C SER A 54 0.07 4.60 0.34
N VAL A 55 0.63 5.22 -0.70
CA VAL A 55 -0.17 5.66 -1.85
C VAL A 55 -0.85 4.45 -2.54
N SER A 56 -0.31 3.25 -2.38
CA SER A 56 -0.90 1.99 -2.84
C SER A 56 -2.30 1.71 -2.27
N LYS A 57 -2.63 2.25 -1.10
CA LYS A 57 -3.92 2.02 -0.44
C LYS A 57 -5.12 2.47 -1.27
N GLN A 58 -4.98 3.51 -2.10
CA GLN A 58 -6.04 3.94 -3.00
C GLN A 58 -6.44 2.84 -4.00
N PHE A 59 -5.49 2.02 -4.45
CA PHE A 59 -5.79 0.90 -5.37
C PHE A 59 -6.51 -0.23 -4.64
N THR A 60 -6.13 -0.53 -3.39
CA THR A 60 -6.86 -1.49 -2.54
C THR A 60 -8.30 -1.01 -2.30
N ALA A 61 -8.47 0.26 -1.94
CA ALA A 61 -9.80 0.83 -1.73
C ALA A 61 -10.65 0.78 -3.02
N THR A 62 -10.05 1.10 -4.18
CA THR A 62 -10.71 0.98 -5.48
C THR A 62 -11.13 -0.46 -5.77
N ALA A 63 -10.25 -1.44 -5.50
CA ALA A 63 -10.56 -2.86 -5.68
C ALA A 63 -11.76 -3.29 -4.82
N VAL A 64 -11.80 -2.88 -3.56
CA VAL A 64 -12.96 -3.12 -2.66
C VAL A 64 -14.23 -2.49 -3.24
N MET A 65 -14.17 -1.24 -3.71
CA MET A 65 -15.33 -0.55 -4.29
C MET A 65 -15.81 -1.19 -5.59
N LEU A 66 -14.93 -1.79 -6.39
CA LEU A 66 -15.31 -2.60 -7.55
C LEU A 66 -16.12 -3.83 -7.13
N LEU A 67 -15.71 -4.53 -6.07
CA LEU A 67 -16.46 -5.68 -5.53
C LEU A 67 -17.80 -5.26 -4.91
N VAL A 68 -17.88 -4.09 -4.28
CA VAL A 68 -19.16 -3.50 -3.82
C VAL A 68 -20.07 -3.25 -5.02
N ARG A 69 -19.58 -2.65 -6.08
CA ARG A 69 -20.35 -2.40 -7.30
C ARG A 69 -20.86 -3.69 -7.96
N GLU A 70 -20.10 -4.77 -7.85
CA GLU A 70 -20.49 -6.10 -8.31
C GLU A 70 -21.47 -6.82 -7.37
N GLY A 71 -21.83 -6.22 -6.23
CA GLY A 71 -22.74 -6.83 -5.23
C GLY A 71 -22.12 -7.98 -4.45
N LYS A 72 -20.80 -8.15 -4.48
CA LYS A 72 -20.08 -9.23 -3.79
C LYS A 72 -19.89 -8.98 -2.30
N LEU A 73 -19.92 -7.70 -1.89
CA LEU A 73 -19.89 -7.28 -0.49
C LEU A 73 -20.57 -5.92 -0.30
N SER A 74 -20.95 -5.64 0.96
CA SER A 74 -21.38 -4.32 1.42
C SER A 74 -20.29 -3.69 2.29
N LEU A 75 -20.21 -2.36 2.32
CA LEU A 75 -19.32 -1.66 3.25
C LEU A 75 -19.70 -1.88 4.71
N GLU A 76 -20.96 -2.25 4.98
CA GLU A 76 -21.48 -2.57 6.30
C GLU A 76 -21.34 -4.06 6.68
N ASP A 77 -20.85 -4.90 5.78
CA ASP A 77 -20.53 -6.28 6.13
C ASP A 77 -19.38 -6.28 7.15
N GLU A 78 -19.52 -7.13 8.18
CA GLU A 78 -18.44 -7.37 9.13
C GLU A 78 -17.33 -8.21 8.50
N ILE A 79 -16.08 -7.92 8.84
CA ILE A 79 -14.91 -8.67 8.34
C ILE A 79 -14.97 -10.14 8.74
N THR A 80 -15.57 -10.46 9.89
CA THR A 80 -15.77 -11.82 10.39
C THR A 80 -16.72 -12.66 9.53
N LYS A 81 -17.55 -12.05 8.70
CA LYS A 81 -18.34 -12.75 7.66
C LYS A 81 -17.45 -13.45 6.65
N PHE A 82 -16.30 -12.87 6.36
CA PHE A 82 -15.36 -13.36 5.37
C PHE A 82 -14.17 -14.10 6.00
N PHE A 83 -13.80 -13.72 7.22
CA PHE A 83 -12.70 -14.29 8.00
C PHE A 83 -13.22 -14.60 9.42
N PRO A 84 -13.99 -15.69 9.59
CA PRO A 84 -14.62 -16.03 10.87
C PRO A 84 -13.62 -16.33 11.99
N GLU A 85 -12.37 -16.59 11.63
CA GLU A 85 -11.26 -16.82 12.55
C GLU A 85 -10.73 -15.55 13.24
N ILE A 86 -11.02 -14.35 12.71
CA ILE A 86 -10.54 -13.07 13.26
C ILE A 86 -11.30 -12.73 14.55
N PRO A 87 -10.59 -12.45 15.69
CA PRO A 87 -11.25 -12.23 16.98
C PRO A 87 -11.76 -10.78 17.18
N TYR A 88 -12.21 -10.11 16.12
CA TYR A 88 -12.65 -8.70 16.16
C TYR A 88 -14.07 -8.54 15.59
N PRO A 89 -15.12 -8.96 16.35
CA PRO A 89 -16.52 -8.77 15.93
C PRO A 89 -16.89 -7.28 15.86
N GLY A 90 -17.88 -6.97 15.02
CA GLY A 90 -18.36 -5.58 14.82
C GLY A 90 -17.46 -4.71 13.92
N VAL A 91 -16.30 -5.20 13.49
CA VAL A 91 -15.46 -4.49 12.53
C VAL A 91 -16.02 -4.65 11.12
N THR A 92 -16.46 -3.56 10.52
CA THR A 92 -16.99 -3.55 9.15
C THR A 92 -15.88 -3.23 8.11
N ILE A 93 -16.18 -3.51 6.84
CA ILE A 93 -15.31 -3.14 5.71
C ILE A 93 -15.08 -1.62 5.69
N ARG A 94 -16.12 -0.83 6.02
CA ARG A 94 -16.02 0.63 6.16
C ARG A 94 -15.00 1.04 7.22
N HIS A 95 -15.00 0.38 8.37
CA HIS A 95 -14.05 0.66 9.46
C HIS A 95 -12.59 0.43 9.01
N LEU A 96 -12.33 -0.64 8.26
CA LEU A 96 -11.00 -0.93 7.72
C LEU A 96 -10.54 0.13 6.71
N LEU A 97 -11.41 0.51 5.76
CA LEU A 97 -11.11 1.54 4.77
C LEU A 97 -10.80 2.91 5.39
N ASN A 98 -11.50 3.26 6.48
CA ASN A 98 -11.41 4.57 7.13
C ASN A 98 -10.41 4.62 8.29
N HIS A 99 -9.70 3.54 8.59
CA HIS A 99 -8.80 3.45 9.74
C HIS A 99 -9.51 3.66 11.10
N THR A 100 -10.75 3.19 11.22
CA THR A 100 -11.58 3.29 12.42
C THR A 100 -11.95 1.94 13.00
N SER A 101 -11.20 0.88 12.64
CA SER A 101 -11.49 -0.49 13.08
C SER A 101 -11.05 -0.77 14.53
N GLY A 102 -10.02 -0.09 15.01
CA GLY A 102 -9.37 -0.38 16.28
C GLY A 102 -8.51 -1.66 16.28
N ILE A 103 -8.44 -2.40 15.16
CA ILE A 103 -7.59 -3.60 15.06
C ILE A 103 -6.13 -3.19 15.21
N PRO A 104 -5.32 -3.88 16.06
CA PRO A 104 -3.90 -3.62 16.25
C PRO A 104 -3.10 -3.68 14.95
N ASP A 105 -2.11 -2.80 14.82
CA ASP A 105 -1.22 -2.85 13.68
C ASP A 105 -0.09 -3.87 13.91
N TYR A 106 0.26 -4.62 12.87
CA TYR A 106 1.32 -5.63 12.93
C TYR A 106 2.70 -5.04 13.26
N PHE A 107 2.87 -3.73 13.08
CA PHE A 107 4.10 -3.04 13.48
C PHE A 107 4.28 -2.95 14.99
N ASP A 108 3.24 -3.18 15.80
CA ASP A 108 3.33 -3.17 17.25
C ASP A 108 4.07 -4.40 17.80
N ASP A 109 4.06 -5.51 17.05
CA ASP A 109 4.79 -6.73 17.42
C ASP A 109 5.67 -7.22 16.26
N VAL A 110 6.66 -6.40 15.91
CA VAL A 110 7.64 -6.74 14.87
C VAL A 110 8.41 -8.02 15.24
N ASP A 111 8.59 -8.31 16.53
CA ASP A 111 9.31 -9.50 16.98
C ASP A 111 8.56 -10.79 16.62
N TRP A 112 7.22 -10.77 16.59
CA TRP A 112 6.44 -11.91 16.12
C TRP A 112 6.79 -12.25 14.66
N PHE A 113 6.86 -11.24 13.79
CA PHE A 113 7.19 -11.41 12.37
C PHE A 113 8.64 -11.81 12.16
N ILE A 114 9.58 -11.24 12.92
CA ILE A 114 10.99 -11.62 12.85
C ILE A 114 11.17 -13.08 13.26
N ARG A 115 10.49 -13.52 14.31
CA ARG A 115 10.51 -14.92 14.78
C ARG A 115 9.93 -15.85 13.72
N SER A 116 8.73 -15.53 13.22
CA SER A 116 8.08 -16.31 12.16
C SER A 116 8.95 -16.43 10.91
N TRP A 117 9.57 -15.33 10.47
CA TRP A 117 10.52 -15.37 9.35
C TRP A 117 11.75 -16.24 9.62
N LYS A 118 12.34 -16.16 10.82
CA LYS A 118 13.50 -17.00 11.19
C LYS A 118 13.16 -18.48 11.22
N GLU A 119 11.98 -18.84 11.69
CA GLU A 119 11.51 -20.21 11.80
C GLU A 119 11.13 -20.79 10.43
N GLU A 120 10.36 -20.05 9.65
CA GLU A 120 9.80 -20.52 8.38
C GLU A 120 10.70 -20.25 7.17
N LYS A 121 11.74 -19.41 7.33
CA LYS A 121 12.71 -19.06 6.28
C LYS A 121 12.07 -18.41 5.04
N ARG A 122 10.92 -17.75 5.21
CA ARG A 122 10.22 -17.04 4.14
C ARG A 122 9.90 -15.60 4.52
N VAL A 123 9.76 -14.72 3.52
CA VAL A 123 9.32 -13.35 3.75
C VAL A 123 7.82 -13.35 4.06
N PRO A 124 7.40 -12.78 5.20
CA PRO A 124 5.98 -12.71 5.55
C PRO A 124 5.14 -11.98 4.50
N GLY A 125 3.96 -12.50 4.21
CA GLY A 125 2.95 -11.92 3.32
C GLY A 125 1.65 -11.58 4.06
N ASN A 126 0.57 -11.38 3.31
CA ASN A 126 -0.72 -11.06 3.91
C ASN A 126 -1.30 -12.20 4.76
N ASP A 127 -1.00 -13.46 4.43
CA ASP A 127 -1.44 -14.61 5.22
C ASP A 127 -0.84 -14.61 6.63
N GLU A 128 0.40 -14.15 6.77
CA GLU A 128 1.04 -14.00 8.07
C GLU A 128 0.38 -12.92 8.92
N ILE A 129 -0.16 -11.87 8.29
CA ILE A 129 -0.93 -10.85 9.00
C ILE A 129 -2.22 -11.45 9.59
N LEU A 130 -2.93 -12.26 8.80
CA LEU A 130 -4.11 -12.96 9.29
C LEU A 130 -3.77 -13.90 10.45
N ARG A 131 -2.70 -14.71 10.29
CA ARG A 131 -2.21 -15.60 11.34
C ARG A 131 -1.80 -14.85 12.61
N PHE A 132 -1.09 -13.73 12.46
CA PHE A 132 -0.72 -12.85 13.58
C PHE A 132 -1.95 -12.44 14.40
N LEU A 133 -3.00 -11.95 13.75
CA LEU A 133 -4.22 -11.53 14.43
C LEU A 133 -4.92 -12.67 15.18
N CYS A 134 -4.92 -13.87 14.60
CA CYS A 134 -5.55 -15.05 15.21
C CYS A 134 -4.72 -15.63 16.35
N GLU A 135 -3.40 -15.61 16.26
CA GLU A 135 -2.51 -16.20 17.29
C GLU A 135 -2.30 -15.27 18.48
N THR A 136 -2.22 -13.96 18.25
CA THR A 136 -1.92 -13.01 19.33
C THR A 136 -3.16 -12.57 20.09
N GLU A 137 -4.34 -12.59 19.45
CA GLU A 137 -5.60 -12.05 20.00
C GLU A 137 -5.40 -10.68 20.67
N ALA A 138 -4.54 -9.86 20.05
CA ALA A 138 -4.13 -8.58 20.62
C ALA A 138 -5.35 -7.68 20.86
N LYS A 139 -5.36 -6.97 22.00
CA LYS A 139 -6.52 -6.13 22.36
C LYS A 139 -6.69 -4.98 21.38
N PRO A 140 -7.93 -4.71 20.93
CA PRO A 140 -8.23 -3.53 20.11
C PRO A 140 -7.79 -2.25 20.82
N TYR A 141 -7.36 -1.24 20.05
CA TYR A 141 -7.06 0.09 20.58
C TYR A 141 -8.32 0.80 21.10
N PHE A 142 -9.45 0.58 20.41
CA PHE A 142 -10.78 1.12 20.72
C PHE A 142 -11.86 0.26 20.06
N ALA A 143 -13.11 0.44 20.43
CA ALA A 143 -14.23 -0.24 19.79
C ALA A 143 -14.43 0.28 18.35
N PRO A 144 -14.91 -0.58 17.41
CA PRO A 144 -15.09 -0.18 16.02
C PRO A 144 -15.91 1.10 15.87
N GLY A 145 -15.36 2.09 15.17
CA GLY A 145 -15.99 3.39 14.93
C GLY A 145 -15.78 4.44 16.03
N GLU A 146 -15.21 4.10 17.19
CA GLU A 146 -15.05 5.02 18.32
C GLU A 146 -13.75 5.85 18.27
N GLY A 147 -12.83 5.54 17.34
CA GLY A 147 -11.57 6.25 17.22
C GLY A 147 -10.99 6.17 15.81
N PHE A 148 -9.82 6.78 15.66
CA PHE A 148 -9.02 6.72 14.44
C PHE A 148 -7.60 6.28 14.81
N GLU A 149 -7.11 5.22 14.17
CA GLU A 149 -5.71 4.79 14.19
C GLU A 149 -5.32 4.27 12.82
N TYR A 150 -4.30 4.89 12.24
CA TYR A 150 -3.82 4.49 10.92
C TYR A 150 -3.32 3.05 10.96
N SER A 151 -3.90 2.18 10.14
CA SER A 151 -3.62 0.74 10.16
C SER A 151 -3.17 0.22 8.80
N ASN A 152 -2.01 -0.42 8.76
CA ASN A 152 -1.58 -1.22 7.62
C ASN A 152 -2.27 -2.59 7.65
N THR A 153 -2.43 -3.17 8.84
CA THR A 153 -3.13 -4.43 9.06
C THR A 153 -4.52 -4.43 8.41
N GLY A 154 -5.29 -3.35 8.59
CA GLY A 154 -6.61 -3.22 7.98
C GLY A 154 -6.57 -3.32 6.45
N TYR A 155 -5.57 -2.70 5.82
CA TYR A 155 -5.42 -2.75 4.36
C TYR A 155 -4.84 -4.07 3.84
N ASN A 156 -4.05 -4.79 4.65
CA ASN A 156 -3.67 -6.17 4.33
C ASN A 156 -4.89 -7.11 4.34
N LEU A 157 -5.79 -6.96 5.33
CA LEU A 157 -7.06 -7.71 5.37
C LEU A 157 -7.95 -7.39 4.17
N LEU A 158 -8.02 -6.11 3.74
CA LEU A 158 -8.76 -5.73 2.54
C LEU A 158 -8.16 -6.35 1.27
N ALA A 159 -6.82 -6.46 1.17
CA ALA A 159 -6.18 -7.13 0.05
C ALA A 159 -6.53 -8.63 0.01
N LEU A 160 -6.46 -9.33 1.15
CA LEU A 160 -6.90 -10.73 1.28
C LEU A 160 -8.39 -10.90 0.95
N LEU A 161 -9.23 -9.94 1.34
CA LEU A 161 -10.65 -9.94 1.01
C LEU A 161 -10.87 -9.85 -0.50
N VAL A 162 -10.10 -9.01 -1.20
CA VAL A 162 -10.13 -8.93 -2.67
C VAL A 162 -9.80 -10.28 -3.30
N GLU A 163 -8.75 -10.97 -2.83
CA GLU A 163 -8.40 -12.30 -3.32
C GLU A 163 -9.52 -13.32 -3.07
N ARG A 164 -10.05 -13.36 -1.84
CA ARG A 164 -11.09 -14.31 -1.43
C ARG A 164 -12.37 -14.17 -2.23
N LEU A 165 -12.81 -12.93 -2.49
CA LEU A 165 -14.05 -12.66 -3.21
C LEU A 165 -13.93 -12.69 -4.74
N SER A 166 -12.76 -12.38 -5.26
CA SER A 166 -12.52 -12.41 -6.71
C SER A 166 -12.08 -13.78 -7.22
N GLY A 167 -11.49 -14.60 -6.36
CA GLY A 167 -10.82 -15.85 -6.74
C GLY A 167 -9.53 -15.64 -7.54
N MET A 168 -8.97 -14.42 -7.52
CA MET A 168 -7.76 -14.05 -8.22
C MET A 168 -6.68 -13.61 -7.23
N PRO A 169 -5.37 -13.83 -7.52
CA PRO A 169 -4.30 -13.17 -6.79
C PRO A 169 -4.49 -11.65 -6.81
N TYR A 170 -4.16 -10.97 -5.71
CA TYR A 170 -4.39 -9.54 -5.54
C TYR A 170 -3.76 -8.69 -6.66
N GLU A 171 -2.51 -8.96 -7.00
CA GLU A 171 -1.81 -8.28 -8.09
C GLU A 171 -2.49 -8.48 -9.45
N ALA A 172 -2.99 -9.69 -9.72
CA ALA A 172 -3.69 -10.00 -10.96
C ALA A 172 -5.05 -9.28 -11.02
N PHE A 173 -5.74 -9.15 -9.88
CA PHE A 173 -6.97 -8.38 -9.79
C PHE A 173 -6.75 -6.90 -10.09
N LEU A 174 -5.73 -6.29 -9.46
CA LEU A 174 -5.40 -4.88 -9.69
C LEU A 174 -4.98 -4.64 -11.15
N GLN A 175 -4.12 -5.50 -11.69
CA GLN A 175 -3.66 -5.40 -13.06
C GLN A 175 -4.84 -5.37 -14.04
N LYS A 176 -5.71 -6.37 -13.96
CA LYS A 176 -6.83 -6.55 -14.88
C LYS A 176 -7.92 -5.48 -14.75
N ASN A 177 -8.26 -5.11 -13.49
CA ASN A 177 -9.45 -4.31 -13.23
C ASN A 177 -9.18 -2.83 -12.97
N ILE A 178 -7.92 -2.45 -12.73
CA ILE A 178 -7.54 -1.07 -12.43
C ILE A 178 -6.44 -0.57 -13.37
N PHE A 179 -5.28 -1.23 -13.41
CA PHE A 179 -4.13 -0.69 -14.13
C PHE A 179 -4.33 -0.71 -15.64
N GLU A 180 -4.72 -1.84 -16.24
CA GLU A 180 -4.99 -1.95 -17.68
C GLU A 180 -6.11 -1.01 -18.15
N PRO A 181 -7.30 -0.99 -17.51
CA PRO A 181 -8.36 -0.08 -17.95
C PRO A 181 -8.02 1.40 -17.81
N SER A 182 -7.09 1.74 -16.92
CA SER A 182 -6.62 3.12 -16.67
C SER A 182 -5.40 3.49 -17.51
N GLY A 183 -4.89 2.59 -18.35
CA GLY A 183 -3.69 2.82 -19.15
C GLY A 183 -2.39 2.91 -18.35
N MET A 184 -2.37 2.39 -17.11
CA MET A 184 -1.22 2.42 -16.19
C MET A 184 -0.24 1.28 -16.51
N THR A 185 0.35 1.30 -17.70
CA THR A 185 1.13 0.21 -18.29
C THR A 185 2.44 -0.11 -17.52
N SER A 186 2.96 0.86 -16.79
CA SER A 186 4.20 0.73 -15.99
C SER A 186 3.95 0.50 -14.50
N THR A 187 2.68 0.47 -14.07
CA THR A 187 2.30 0.23 -12.67
C THR A 187 2.04 -1.26 -12.45
N ARG A 188 2.62 -1.82 -11.39
CA ARG A 188 2.40 -3.21 -11.01
C ARG A 188 2.60 -3.42 -9.51
N CYS A 189 2.02 -4.47 -8.96
CA CYS A 189 2.38 -4.98 -7.65
C CYS A 189 3.61 -5.88 -7.80
N CYS A 190 4.58 -5.72 -6.90
CA CYS A 190 5.72 -6.62 -6.79
C CYS A 190 6.17 -6.71 -5.34
N HIS A 191 6.65 -7.87 -4.96
CA HIS A 191 7.20 -8.11 -3.62
C HIS A 191 8.74 -8.02 -3.70
N ILE A 192 9.29 -6.81 -3.60
CA ILE A 192 10.71 -6.52 -3.85
C ILE A 192 11.64 -7.41 -3.01
N ARG A 193 11.30 -7.69 -1.74
CA ARG A 193 12.14 -8.52 -0.86
C ARG A 193 12.10 -10.01 -1.23
N ARG A 194 11.00 -10.48 -1.82
CA ARG A 194 10.84 -11.87 -2.24
C ARG A 194 11.38 -12.10 -3.66
N ASP A 195 11.02 -11.21 -4.58
CA ASP A 195 11.18 -11.41 -6.02
C ASP A 195 12.32 -10.57 -6.62
N GLY A 196 12.94 -9.70 -5.81
CA GLY A 196 13.93 -8.72 -6.26
C GLY A 196 13.28 -7.49 -6.90
N ILE A 197 14.12 -6.57 -7.39
CA ILE A 197 13.66 -5.37 -8.09
C ILE A 197 13.51 -5.73 -9.58
N PRO A 198 12.27 -5.78 -10.13
CA PRO A 198 12.04 -6.22 -11.50
C PRO A 198 12.22 -5.09 -12.55
N PHE A 199 12.82 -3.96 -12.15
CA PHE A 199 12.96 -2.78 -12.99
C PHE A 199 14.42 -2.28 -13.03
N GLU A 200 14.93 -2.03 -14.22
CA GLU A 200 16.25 -1.44 -14.40
C GLU A 200 16.28 0.05 -13.99
N ASN A 201 15.19 0.78 -14.25
CA ASN A 201 15.05 2.21 -13.95
C ASN A 201 14.25 2.45 -12.66
N TYR A 202 14.68 1.86 -11.54
CA TYR A 202 14.04 1.95 -10.24
C TYR A 202 14.75 3.00 -9.35
N ALA A 203 13.95 3.87 -8.72
CA ALA A 203 14.47 4.83 -7.75
C ALA A 203 14.68 4.14 -6.40
N GLN A 204 15.94 4.11 -5.94
CA GLN A 204 16.29 3.60 -4.62
C GLN A 204 15.93 4.64 -3.55
N ALA A 205 15.40 4.16 -2.42
CA ALA A 205 15.19 5.03 -1.27
C ALA A 205 16.54 5.41 -0.67
N THR A 206 16.78 6.72 -0.51
CA THR A 206 17.94 7.26 0.18
C THR A 206 17.51 7.79 1.54
N VAL A 207 18.24 7.44 2.58
CA VAL A 207 18.12 8.08 3.90
C VAL A 207 19.16 9.21 3.91
N LEU A 208 18.70 10.45 4.03
CA LEU A 208 19.61 11.55 4.32
C LEU A 208 20.09 11.37 5.76
N GLU A 209 21.34 10.96 5.94
CA GLU A 209 21.97 11.04 7.24
C GLU A 209 22.12 12.53 7.59
N ASN A 210 21.37 12.96 8.59
CA ASN A 210 21.56 14.28 9.17
C ASN A 210 22.95 14.28 9.82
N ASN A 211 23.93 14.94 9.19
CA ASN A 211 25.21 15.27 9.78
C ASN A 211 25.06 16.33 10.88
#